data_a65a503dd4564afb114d036bb8506abe
#
_entry.id   a65a503dd4564afb114d036bb8506abe
#
_cell.length_a   1.000
_cell.length_b   1.000
_cell.length_c   1.000
_cell.angle_alpha   90.00
_cell.angle_beta   90.00
_cell.angle_gamma   90.00
#
_symmetry.space_group_name_H-M   'P 1'
#
loop_
_entity.id
_entity.type
_entity.pdbx_description
1 polymer ?
#
loop_
_entity_poly.entity_id
_entity_poly.type
_entity_poly.pdbx_seq_one_letter_code
_entity_poly.pdbx_strand_id
1 'polypeptide(L)'
;MAEIQDLLTENQVIEGVQNFLYQKGHTTHRRVVTVADAARKEHGVDLVFKLENDKGHGNWYFIEAKGNLKSDGTPMLSKHSTNFRWAIAQIILDIKVDSRNNNYIYGIAMPRSDIEHCKKLIEDNWALKHLRLRLYGAFCQDGKLTAVEYLPKDLYK
;
A
#
# COMPACT_ATOMS: atom_id res chain seq x y z
N MET A 1 4.97 9.90 -25.95
CA MET A 1 4.59 10.05 -24.54
C MET A 1 4.43 8.67 -23.89
N ALA A 2 4.92 8.53 -22.70
CA ALA A 2 4.70 7.31 -21.93
C ALA A 2 3.20 7.16 -21.60
N GLU A 3 2.64 6.00 -21.91
CA GLU A 3 1.28 5.69 -21.55
C GLU A 3 1.22 5.32 -20.06
N ILE A 4 0.36 6.03 -19.31
CA ILE A 4 0.15 5.77 -17.90
C ILE A 4 -1.25 5.22 -17.73
N GLN A 5 -1.36 4.07 -17.08
CA GLN A 5 -2.61 3.41 -16.80
C GLN A 5 -2.84 3.29 -15.29
N ASP A 6 -4.00 3.78 -14.85
CA ASP A 6 -4.43 3.77 -13.44
C ASP A 6 -5.67 2.92 -13.20
N LEU A 7 -6.13 2.16 -14.19
CA LEU A 7 -7.20 1.18 -14.02
C LEU A 7 -6.57 -0.17 -13.72
N LEU A 8 -6.61 -0.58 -12.47
CA LEU A 8 -5.88 -1.73 -11.96
C LEU A 8 -6.75 -2.63 -11.09
N THR A 9 -6.56 -3.93 -11.24
CA THR A 9 -7.06 -4.91 -10.28
C THR A 9 -6.29 -4.83 -8.97
N GLU A 10 -6.82 -5.39 -7.91
CA GLU A 10 -6.14 -5.48 -6.62
C GLU A 10 -4.78 -6.18 -6.74
N ASN A 11 -4.71 -7.29 -7.49
CA ASN A 11 -3.44 -7.98 -7.73
C ASN A 11 -2.41 -7.12 -8.45
N GLN A 12 -2.85 -6.30 -9.40
CA GLN A 12 -1.94 -5.36 -10.09
C GLN A 12 -1.46 -4.25 -9.15
N VAL A 13 -2.32 -3.78 -8.25
CA VAL A 13 -1.90 -2.82 -7.20
C VAL A 13 -0.84 -3.44 -6.30
N ILE A 14 -1.07 -4.66 -5.84
CA ILE A 14 -0.10 -5.41 -5.01
C ILE A 14 1.23 -5.56 -5.75
N GLU A 15 1.20 -5.98 -7.00
CA GLU A 15 2.40 -6.13 -7.83
C GLU A 15 3.15 -4.81 -8.01
N GLY A 16 2.43 -3.72 -8.27
CA GLY A 16 3.03 -2.40 -8.42
C GLY A 16 3.76 -1.93 -7.16
N VAL A 17 3.15 -2.10 -6.01
CA VAL A 17 3.77 -1.77 -4.72
C VAL A 17 4.96 -2.67 -4.43
N GLN A 18 4.83 -3.95 -4.71
CA GLN A 18 5.91 -4.93 -4.54
C GLN A 18 7.13 -4.55 -5.39
N ASN A 19 6.92 -4.23 -6.66
CA ASN A 19 8.00 -3.80 -7.55
C ASN A 19 8.66 -2.51 -7.06
N PHE A 20 7.87 -1.54 -6.62
CA PHE A 20 8.38 -0.30 -6.05
C PHE A 20 9.25 -0.55 -4.81
N LEU A 21 8.78 -1.37 -3.88
CA LEU A 21 9.53 -1.67 -2.65
C LEU A 21 10.83 -2.44 -2.94
N TYR A 22 10.83 -3.33 -3.92
CA TYR A 22 12.04 -4.00 -4.38
C TYR A 22 13.06 -3.01 -4.93
N GLN A 23 12.63 -2.06 -5.75
CA GLN A 23 13.52 -1.06 -6.34
C GLN A 23 14.07 -0.08 -5.30
N LYS A 24 13.25 0.28 -4.30
CA LYS A 24 13.66 1.18 -3.22
C LYS A 24 14.71 0.58 -2.31
N GLY A 25 14.76 -0.73 -2.19
CA GLY A 25 15.61 -1.39 -1.19
C GLY A 25 17.03 -1.63 -1.67
N HIS A 26 17.99 -1.00 -1.02
CA HIS A 26 19.39 -1.40 -1.03
C HIS A 26 19.58 -2.59 -0.09
N THR A 27 18.85 -3.67 -0.34
CA THR A 27 18.78 -4.76 0.62
C THR A 27 19.31 -6.05 0.03
N THR A 28 20.15 -6.71 0.77
CA THR A 28 20.62 -8.06 0.47
C THR A 28 19.58 -9.10 0.80
N HIS A 29 18.66 -8.81 1.73
CA HIS A 29 17.62 -9.74 2.15
C HIS A 29 16.24 -9.10 2.00
N ARG A 30 15.42 -9.72 1.18
CA ARG A 30 14.02 -9.33 0.96
C ARG A 30 13.13 -10.52 1.20
N ARG A 31 12.17 -10.37 2.06
CA ARG A 31 11.14 -11.37 2.25
C ARG A 31 9.79 -10.74 1.89
N VAL A 32 9.20 -11.23 0.83
CA VAL A 32 7.84 -10.88 0.45
C VAL A 32 6.96 -12.05 0.84
N VAL A 33 5.93 -11.74 1.60
CA VAL A 33 4.83 -12.66 1.81
C VAL A 33 3.62 -12.00 1.16
N THR A 34 3.29 -12.44 -0.04
CA THR A 34 2.02 -12.07 -0.63
C THR A 34 0.93 -12.85 0.10
N VAL A 35 0.03 -12.10 0.68
CA VAL A 35 -1.00 -12.62 1.55
C VAL A 35 -2.18 -13.21 0.80
N ALA A 36 -2.13 -13.25 -0.55
CA ALA A 36 -3.26 -13.74 -1.31
C ALA A 36 -3.71 -15.14 -0.90
N ASP A 37 -2.79 -16.02 -0.50
CA ASP A 37 -3.14 -17.42 -0.27
C ASP A 37 -2.96 -17.92 1.17
N ALA A 38 -1.98 -17.44 1.92
CA ALA A 38 -1.67 -18.01 3.24
C ALA A 38 -1.89 -17.06 4.41
N ALA A 39 -1.67 -15.80 4.24
CA ALA A 39 -1.61 -14.86 5.34
C ALA A 39 -2.89 -14.03 5.53
N ARG A 40 -3.85 -14.06 4.61
CA ARG A 40 -5.22 -13.61 4.89
C ARG A 40 -5.80 -14.25 6.15
N LYS A 41 -5.34 -15.46 6.47
CA LYS A 41 -5.76 -16.17 7.67
C LYS A 41 -5.05 -15.73 8.93
N GLU A 42 -3.85 -15.13 8.83
CA GLU A 42 -3.03 -14.82 9.99
C GLU A 42 -3.00 -13.33 10.36
N HIS A 43 -3.02 -12.43 9.40
CA HIS A 43 -2.77 -11.00 9.64
C HIS A 43 -3.77 -10.02 9.02
N GLY A 44 -4.65 -10.46 8.15
CA GLY A 44 -5.71 -9.62 7.57
C GLY A 44 -5.27 -8.56 6.56
N VAL A 45 -3.98 -8.44 6.24
CA VAL A 45 -3.45 -7.48 5.26
C VAL A 45 -3.00 -8.19 3.98
N ASP A 46 -3.10 -7.48 2.84
CA ASP A 46 -2.84 -8.07 1.53
C ASP A 46 -1.35 -8.25 1.23
N LEU A 47 -0.52 -7.41 1.79
CA LEU A 47 0.92 -7.44 1.53
C LEU A 47 1.70 -7.23 2.82
N VAL A 48 2.53 -8.21 3.14
CA VAL A 48 3.53 -8.11 4.20
C VAL A 48 4.90 -8.18 3.56
N PHE A 49 5.73 -7.20 3.83
CA PHE A 49 7.02 -7.06 3.18
C PHE A 49 8.08 -6.60 4.16
N LYS A 50 9.23 -7.27 4.17
CA LYS A 50 10.38 -6.87 4.98
C LYS A 50 11.54 -6.45 4.10
N LEU A 51 11.98 -5.22 4.27
CA LEU A 51 13.24 -4.73 3.70
C LEU A 51 14.30 -4.70 4.78
N GLU A 52 15.43 -5.34 4.52
CA GLU A 52 16.58 -5.34 5.41
C GLU A 52 17.78 -4.66 4.75
N ASN A 53 18.55 -3.92 5.54
CA ASN A 53 19.84 -3.40 5.10
C ASN A 53 20.95 -4.45 5.30
N ASP A 54 22.18 -4.11 4.90
CA ASP A 54 23.35 -5.01 4.99
C ASP A 54 23.69 -5.47 6.41
N LYS A 55 23.16 -4.77 7.41
CA LYS A 55 23.38 -5.10 8.84
C LYS A 55 22.25 -5.93 9.44
N GLY A 56 21.31 -6.40 8.63
CA GLY A 56 20.14 -7.14 9.10
C GLY A 56 19.07 -6.29 9.77
N HIS A 57 19.21 -4.96 9.78
CA HIS A 57 18.18 -4.05 10.27
C HIS A 57 17.22 -3.71 9.15
N GLY A 58 15.93 -3.69 9.43
CA GLY A 58 14.96 -3.41 8.40
C GLY A 58 13.60 -3.02 8.92
N ASN A 59 12.73 -2.67 7.98
CA ASN A 59 11.37 -2.28 8.24
C ASN A 59 10.42 -3.35 7.74
N TRP A 60 9.37 -3.59 8.52
CA TRP A 60 8.23 -4.40 8.11
C TRP A 60 7.14 -3.48 7.55
N TYR A 61 6.68 -3.81 6.36
CA TYR A 61 5.60 -3.12 5.68
C TYR A 61 4.34 -3.98 5.73
N PHE A 62 3.26 -3.40 6.23
CA PHE A 62 1.93 -4.03 6.27
C PHE A 62 1.01 -3.14 5.44
N ILE A 63 0.60 -3.62 4.28
CA ILE A 63 -0.10 -2.81 3.30
C ILE A 63 -1.40 -3.48 2.89
N GLU A 64 -2.51 -2.78 3.06
CA GLU A 64 -3.81 -3.17 2.55
C GLU A 64 -3.99 -2.58 1.14
N ALA A 65 -4.37 -3.41 0.19
CA ALA A 65 -4.51 -3.00 -1.20
C ALA A 65 -5.97 -3.04 -1.65
N LYS A 66 -6.35 -2.13 -2.53
CA LYS A 66 -7.63 -2.11 -3.23
C LYS A 66 -7.42 -1.69 -4.68
N GLY A 67 -8.02 -2.41 -5.60
CA GLY A 67 -8.08 -2.01 -7.00
C GLY A 67 -9.32 -1.16 -7.32
N ASN A 68 -9.41 -0.70 -8.53
CA ASN A 68 -10.61 -0.09 -9.11
C ASN A 68 -11.23 -0.94 -10.22
N LEU A 69 -10.61 -2.04 -10.54
CA LEU A 69 -11.17 -3.09 -11.40
C LEU A 69 -11.37 -4.36 -10.59
N LYS A 70 -12.40 -5.11 -10.96
CA LYS A 70 -12.61 -6.48 -10.49
C LYS A 70 -11.52 -7.40 -11.06
N SER A 71 -11.38 -8.59 -10.50
CA SER A 71 -10.40 -9.58 -10.96
C SER A 71 -10.55 -9.97 -12.42
N ASP A 72 -11.74 -9.84 -12.99
CA ASP A 72 -12.03 -10.09 -14.40
C ASP A 72 -11.73 -8.89 -15.32
N GLY A 73 -11.24 -7.77 -14.76
CA GLY A 73 -10.92 -6.55 -15.48
C GLY A 73 -12.09 -5.60 -15.69
N THR A 74 -13.28 -5.91 -15.18
CA THR A 74 -14.44 -5.00 -15.27
C THR A 74 -14.42 -3.94 -14.16
N PRO A 75 -14.98 -2.74 -14.39
CA PRO A 75 -15.00 -1.69 -13.38
C PRO A 75 -15.73 -2.10 -12.11
N MET A 76 -15.21 -1.69 -10.96
CA MET A 76 -15.89 -1.83 -9.68
C MET A 76 -17.09 -0.87 -9.59
N LEU A 77 -18.17 -1.32 -8.95
CA LEU A 77 -19.35 -0.49 -8.69
C LEU A 77 -19.15 0.47 -7.52
N SER A 78 -18.25 0.12 -6.57
CA SER A 78 -17.96 0.95 -5.41
C SER A 78 -17.07 2.14 -5.78
N LYS A 79 -17.35 3.27 -5.14
CA LYS A 79 -16.54 4.49 -5.33
C LYS A 79 -15.16 4.33 -4.66
N HIS A 80 -14.15 4.98 -5.22
CA HIS A 80 -12.79 4.99 -4.65
C HIS A 80 -12.76 5.44 -3.18
N SER A 81 -13.57 6.43 -2.78
CA SER A 81 -13.64 6.89 -1.39
C SER A 81 -14.19 5.83 -0.44
N THR A 82 -15.12 5.02 -0.88
CA THR A 82 -15.64 3.87 -0.10
C THR A 82 -14.57 2.80 0.06
N ASN A 83 -13.90 2.43 -1.01
CA ASN A 83 -12.81 1.46 -0.98
C ASN A 83 -11.66 1.93 -0.08
N PHE A 84 -11.33 3.22 -0.14
CA PHE A 84 -10.31 3.83 0.71
C PHE A 84 -10.67 3.74 2.20
N ARG A 85 -11.90 4.07 2.56
CA ARG A 85 -12.37 3.97 3.95
C ARG A 85 -12.38 2.52 4.45
N TRP A 86 -12.75 1.58 3.61
CA TRP A 86 -12.69 0.16 3.95
C TRP A 86 -11.25 -0.31 4.16
N ALA A 87 -10.33 0.12 3.31
CA ALA A 87 -8.91 -0.20 3.48
C ALA A 87 -8.36 0.38 4.79
N ILE A 88 -8.73 1.62 5.15
CA ILE A 88 -8.36 2.21 6.44
C ILE A 88 -8.92 1.37 7.61
N ALA A 89 -10.20 1.04 7.57
CA ALA A 89 -10.81 0.23 8.62
C ALA A 89 -10.10 -1.13 8.75
N GLN A 90 -9.81 -1.78 7.62
CA GLN A 90 -9.13 -3.06 7.60
C GLN A 90 -7.74 -2.98 8.23
N ILE A 91 -6.92 -2.03 7.81
CA ILE A 91 -5.57 -1.90 8.34
C ILE A 91 -5.56 -1.52 9.82
N ILE A 92 -6.46 -0.64 10.27
CA ILE A 92 -6.56 -0.26 11.69
C ILE A 92 -6.93 -1.44 12.56
N LEU A 93 -7.85 -2.29 12.12
CA LEU A 93 -8.23 -3.49 12.87
C LEU A 93 -7.09 -4.49 13.00
N ASP A 94 -6.14 -4.46 12.07
CA ASP A 94 -4.99 -5.37 12.04
C ASP A 94 -3.74 -4.80 12.75
N ILE A 95 -3.74 -3.51 13.09
CA ILE A 95 -2.62 -2.90 13.84
C ILE A 95 -2.62 -3.41 15.27
N LYS A 96 -1.57 -4.12 15.63
CA LYS A 96 -1.38 -4.66 16.98
C LYS A 96 -0.21 -4.02 17.72
N VAL A 97 0.63 -3.26 17.02
CA VAL A 97 1.89 -2.76 17.56
C VAL A 97 2.11 -1.31 17.11
N ASP A 98 2.57 -0.46 18.01
CA ASP A 98 2.93 0.92 17.70
C ASP A 98 4.10 0.93 16.69
N SER A 99 3.89 1.55 15.53
CA SER A 99 4.86 1.63 14.46
C SER A 99 6.17 2.32 14.88
N ARG A 100 6.10 3.25 15.83
CA ARG A 100 7.28 4.03 16.25
C ARG A 100 8.33 3.19 16.98
N ASN A 101 7.90 2.14 17.65
CA ASN A 101 8.77 1.34 18.52
C ASN A 101 9.33 0.09 17.85
N ASN A 102 8.80 -0.32 16.67
CA ASN A 102 9.05 -1.64 16.11
C ASN A 102 9.44 -1.65 14.64
N ASN A 103 9.76 -0.51 14.06
CA ASN A 103 10.08 -0.39 12.62
C ASN A 103 8.96 -0.94 11.72
N TYR A 104 7.72 -0.86 12.18
CA TYR A 104 6.56 -1.26 11.41
C TYR A 104 6.02 -0.07 10.63
N ILE A 105 5.74 -0.30 9.37
CA ILE A 105 5.18 0.70 8.47
C ILE A 105 3.84 0.19 8.00
N TYR A 106 2.80 0.96 8.27
CA TYR A 106 1.44 0.65 7.83
C TYR A 106 1.09 1.51 6.64
N GLY A 107 0.43 0.91 5.66
CA GLY A 107 0.09 1.62 4.44
C GLY A 107 -1.17 1.11 3.77
N ILE A 108 -1.70 1.95 2.90
CA ILE A 108 -2.79 1.62 2.01
C ILE A 108 -2.34 1.86 0.58
N ALA A 109 -2.62 0.90 -0.28
CA ALA A 109 -2.30 0.96 -1.69
C ALA A 109 -3.58 0.93 -2.54
N MET A 110 -3.65 1.84 -3.49
CA MET A 110 -4.73 1.90 -4.48
C MET A 110 -4.14 2.39 -5.80
N PRO A 111 -4.89 2.34 -6.91
CA PRO A 111 -4.49 3.04 -8.12
C PRO A 111 -4.16 4.51 -7.81
N ARG A 112 -3.10 5.03 -8.44
CA ARG A 112 -2.58 6.37 -8.13
C ARG A 112 -3.63 7.47 -8.22
N SER A 113 -4.46 7.44 -9.26
CA SER A 113 -5.54 8.42 -9.42
C SER A 113 -6.51 8.41 -8.24
N ASP A 114 -6.82 7.24 -7.70
CA ASP A 114 -7.71 7.11 -6.54
C ASP A 114 -7.04 7.65 -5.27
N ILE A 115 -5.76 7.37 -5.07
CA ILE A 115 -5.00 7.94 -3.95
C ILE A 115 -4.97 9.46 -4.02
N GLU A 116 -4.76 10.04 -5.20
CA GLU A 116 -4.76 11.51 -5.38
C GLU A 116 -6.11 12.14 -4.99
N HIS A 117 -7.21 11.45 -5.22
CA HIS A 117 -8.53 11.91 -4.78
C HIS A 117 -8.77 11.72 -3.29
N CYS A 118 -8.25 10.64 -2.72
CA CYS A 118 -8.56 10.23 -1.35
C CYS A 118 -7.63 10.80 -0.29
N LYS A 119 -6.40 11.20 -0.64
CA LYS A 119 -5.42 11.67 0.35
C LYS A 119 -5.91 12.85 1.20
N LYS A 120 -6.79 13.69 0.66
CA LYS A 120 -7.39 14.83 1.38
C LYS A 120 -8.27 14.39 2.55
N LEU A 121 -8.82 13.19 2.50
CA LEU A 121 -9.71 12.68 3.55
C LEU A 121 -8.98 12.44 4.87
N ILE A 122 -7.66 12.33 4.84
CA ILE A 122 -6.86 11.98 6.02
C ILE A 122 -5.89 13.08 6.45
N GLU A 123 -5.78 14.17 5.73
CA GLU A 123 -4.75 15.20 5.98
C GLU A 123 -4.81 15.82 7.39
N ASP A 124 -6.00 15.90 7.97
CA ASP A 124 -6.21 16.42 9.33
C ASP A 124 -6.47 15.32 10.37
N ASN A 125 -6.29 14.06 9.99
CA ASN A 125 -6.60 12.93 10.88
C ASN A 125 -5.44 12.68 11.85
N TRP A 126 -5.65 13.03 13.10
CA TRP A 126 -4.64 12.87 14.16
C TRP A 126 -4.21 11.41 14.36
N ALA A 127 -5.15 10.47 14.34
CA ALA A 127 -4.84 9.06 14.61
C ALA A 127 -3.96 8.45 13.52
N LEU A 128 -4.29 8.70 12.25
CA LEU A 128 -3.51 8.20 11.12
C LEU A 128 -2.14 8.88 11.04
N LYS A 129 -2.07 10.18 11.37
CA LYS A 129 -0.81 10.89 11.50
C LYS A 129 0.08 10.28 12.59
N HIS A 130 -0.51 9.97 13.74
CA HIS A 130 0.19 9.35 14.86
C HIS A 130 0.72 7.96 14.51
N LEU A 131 -0.06 7.17 13.78
CA LEU A 131 0.34 5.87 13.25
C LEU A 131 1.35 5.97 12.10
N ARG A 132 1.58 7.15 11.57
CA ARG A 132 2.42 7.40 10.41
C ARG A 132 2.00 6.57 9.19
N LEU A 133 0.68 6.42 9.02
CA LEU A 133 0.14 5.68 7.88
C LEU A 133 0.63 6.29 6.57
N ARG A 134 1.13 5.44 5.68
CA ARG A 134 1.58 5.82 4.33
C ARG A 134 0.53 5.46 3.30
N LEU A 135 0.57 6.14 2.17
CA LEU A 135 -0.21 5.79 1.00
C LEU A 135 0.71 5.40 -0.16
N TYR A 136 0.24 4.49 -0.98
CA TYR A 136 0.94 4.03 -2.17
C TYR A 136 -0.01 4.11 -3.35
N GLY A 137 0.38 4.86 -4.39
CA GLY A 137 -0.37 4.99 -5.62
C GLY A 137 0.22 4.11 -6.72
N ALA A 138 -0.41 2.98 -7.01
CA ALA A 138 0.04 2.08 -8.06
C ALA A 138 -0.38 2.56 -9.44
N PHE A 139 0.45 2.32 -10.43
CA PHE A 139 0.16 2.62 -11.83
C PHE A 139 0.98 1.73 -12.75
N CYS A 140 0.54 1.63 -13.99
CA CYS A 140 1.29 0.98 -15.05
C CYS A 140 1.85 2.04 -15.98
N GLN A 141 3.14 2.00 -16.23
CA GLN A 141 3.81 2.89 -17.16
C GLN A 141 4.66 2.07 -18.11
N ASP A 142 4.42 2.20 -19.42
CA ASP A 142 5.11 1.44 -20.45
C ASP A 142 5.08 -0.08 -20.21
N GLY A 143 3.92 -0.59 -19.79
CA GLY A 143 3.72 -2.00 -19.49
C GLY A 143 4.32 -2.48 -18.18
N LYS A 144 4.88 -1.59 -17.36
CA LYS A 144 5.49 -1.93 -16.07
C LYS A 144 4.66 -1.40 -14.93
N LEU A 145 4.29 -2.29 -14.01
CA LEU A 145 3.61 -1.95 -12.77
C LEU A 145 4.62 -1.42 -11.75
N THR A 146 4.32 -0.27 -11.19
CA THR A 146 5.10 0.37 -10.13
C THR A 146 4.17 1.18 -9.22
N ALA A 147 4.74 1.93 -8.29
CA ALA A 147 3.97 2.80 -7.40
C ALA A 147 4.75 4.04 -7.00
N VAL A 148 4.03 5.04 -6.53
CA VAL A 148 4.59 6.17 -5.80
C VAL A 148 4.23 6.05 -4.33
N GLU A 149 5.14 6.45 -3.46
CA GLU A 149 4.93 6.44 -2.01
C GLU A 149 4.66 7.86 -1.52
N TYR A 150 3.62 8.00 -0.71
CA TYR A 150 3.28 9.24 -0.04
C TYR A 150 3.67 9.11 1.43
N LEU A 151 4.68 9.87 1.84
CA LEU A 151 5.20 9.84 3.20
C LEU A 151 4.34 10.67 4.15
N PRO A 152 4.34 10.36 5.47
CA PRO A 152 3.55 11.11 6.44
C PRO A 152 3.76 12.61 6.41
N LYS A 153 5.00 13.08 6.17
CA LYS A 153 5.31 14.52 6.06
C LYS A 153 4.59 15.22 4.92
N ASP A 154 4.22 14.48 3.88
CA ASP A 154 3.55 15.00 2.69
C ASP A 154 2.02 14.81 2.74
N LEU A 155 1.54 13.97 3.65
CA LEU A 155 0.12 13.60 3.77
C LEU A 155 -0.63 14.38 4.84
N TYR A 156 0.01 14.64 5.96
CA TYR A 156 -0.65 15.19 7.15
C TYR A 156 -0.22 16.64 7.41
N LYS A 157 -1.21 17.43 7.78
CA LYS A 157 -0.99 18.80 8.22
C LYS A 157 -0.53 18.89 9.66
#